data_61ced5515849bdc63ef6fd859a56c6c0
#
_entry.id   61ced5515849bdc63ef6fd859a56c6c0
#
_cell.length_a   1.000
_cell.length_b   1.000
_cell.length_c   1.000
_cell.angle_alpha   90.00
_cell.angle_beta   90.00
_cell.angle_gamma   90.00
#
_symmetry.space_group_name_H-M   'P 1'
#
loop_
_entity.id
_entity.type
_entity.pdbx_description
1 polymer ?
#
loop_
_entity_poly.entity_id
_entity_poly.type
_entity_poly.pdbx_seq_one_letter_code
_entity_poly.pdbx_strand_id
1 'polypeptide(L)'
;MKQPGKLVLWILAATLLIPCIAAHGAEYELAPGREMAQQAVRGETPPSTVDHSELKPLQTDFESGSEVTRACLSCHNMAGEQLAQTIHWLWLDPQGGNETEVGKAGLVMNNFCINIQSNEPRCTSCHAGYGWEDKDFDFKDLKHIDCLVCHEQTGTYKKYPAGSGYPVQPEEENPDKPGEMGQMFSGKFLPAPDLKKVAQSVGKPTRRNCGSCHFYGGGGDGVKHGDLDSSMTNPPKNLDVHMAEEGQDFACQRCHTTRAHDISGRIYSTPAYTDRKSLIEDDLAAKIACESCHTATPHKSGQKANDHTDKVSCQACHIPEFARALPTKMWWDWSKAGQTIDGKAKVMGPHNRPVFIKKKGEFVWEKDVVPEYYWFAGGIDTVLATDRIDPSQPVKMAWPIGDKDDPNARIMPFKVHRGLTPYDPVQNNMVIPHLFPWDKNDTAAYWKGFDWDKAVEAAMDYAGVPFSGEVDFVETEYVYPTTHMVAPKEDSLRCEACHTGEGSRLSNLSGFYMPARDSYAAVNWIGWTVVVLSLVGVVIHAVVRIIARSRRES
;
A
#
# COMPACT_ATOMS: atom_id res chain seq x y z
N MET A 1 -31.68 69.94 -18.53
CA MET A 1 -31.22 69.29 -17.27
C MET A 1 -31.08 67.81 -17.50
N LYS A 2 -29.84 67.28 -17.69
CA LYS A 2 -29.58 65.86 -17.90
C LYS A 2 -29.29 65.21 -16.52
N GLN A 3 -30.03 64.20 -16.17
CA GLN A 3 -29.96 63.52 -14.89
C GLN A 3 -28.63 62.76 -14.76
N PRO A 4 -27.76 63.04 -13.75
CA PRO A 4 -26.48 62.37 -13.58
C PRO A 4 -26.56 60.96 -12.97
N GLY A 5 -27.74 60.50 -12.54
CA GLY A 5 -27.91 59.21 -11.89
C GLY A 5 -27.85 57.98 -12.82
N LYS A 6 -28.10 58.14 -14.09
CA LYS A 6 -28.11 57.02 -15.04
C LYS A 6 -26.70 56.61 -15.50
N LEU A 7 -25.70 57.49 -15.45
CA LEU A 7 -24.35 57.20 -15.88
C LEU A 7 -23.57 56.37 -14.86
N VAL A 8 -23.82 56.56 -13.56
CA VAL A 8 -23.17 55.81 -12.48
C VAL A 8 -23.67 54.36 -12.42
N LEU A 9 -24.97 54.16 -12.72
CA LEU A 9 -25.57 52.80 -12.75
C LEU A 9 -25.01 51.95 -13.93
N TRP A 10 -24.70 52.60 -15.07
CA TRP A 10 -24.09 51.93 -16.23
C TRP A 10 -22.62 51.59 -16.04
N ILE A 11 -21.88 52.37 -15.27
CA ILE A 11 -20.48 52.10 -14.95
C ILE A 11 -20.38 50.94 -13.94
N LEU A 12 -21.28 50.87 -12.96
CA LEU A 12 -21.33 49.75 -12.01
C LEU A 12 -21.82 48.45 -12.65
N ALA A 13 -22.75 48.52 -13.60
CA ALA A 13 -23.20 47.36 -14.37
C ALA A 13 -22.13 46.86 -15.35
N ALA A 14 -21.36 47.76 -15.97
CA ALA A 14 -20.27 47.39 -16.88
C ALA A 14 -19.09 46.77 -16.15
N THR A 15 -18.76 47.19 -14.93
CA THR A 15 -17.68 46.60 -14.13
C THR A 15 -18.03 45.23 -13.51
N LEU A 16 -19.31 44.91 -13.39
CA LEU A 16 -19.80 43.57 -12.92
C LEU A 16 -19.99 42.56 -14.04
N LEU A 17 -20.05 43.01 -15.33
CA LEU A 17 -20.31 42.12 -16.47
C LEU A 17 -19.01 41.76 -17.25
N ILE A 18 -17.90 42.43 -17.01
CA ILE A 18 -16.63 42.18 -17.73
C ILE A 18 -15.97 40.84 -17.34
N PRO A 19 -16.16 40.24 -16.10
CA PRO A 19 -15.58 38.94 -15.83
C PRO A 19 -16.29 37.76 -16.49
N CYS A 20 -17.54 37.94 -16.98
CA CYS A 20 -18.32 36.80 -17.53
C CYS A 20 -18.12 36.55 -19.03
N ILE A 21 -17.49 37.46 -19.79
CA ILE A 21 -17.37 37.32 -21.26
C ILE A 21 -15.98 36.80 -21.67
N ALA A 22 -14.98 36.83 -20.78
CA ALA A 22 -13.64 36.34 -21.09
C ALA A 22 -13.45 34.81 -20.90
N ALA A 23 -14.52 34.06 -20.58
CA ALA A 23 -14.43 32.63 -20.29
C ALA A 23 -14.83 31.69 -21.45
N HIS A 24 -15.11 32.21 -22.64
CA HIS A 24 -15.51 31.38 -23.79
C HIS A 24 -14.50 31.53 -24.92
N GLY A 25 -13.45 30.70 -24.89
CA GLY A 25 -12.51 30.63 -25.99
C GLY A 25 -11.09 30.15 -25.64
N ALA A 26 -10.87 29.63 -24.43
CA ALA A 26 -9.61 28.94 -24.19
C ALA A 26 -9.67 27.57 -24.90
N GLU A 27 -8.89 27.40 -25.95
CA GLU A 27 -8.54 26.08 -26.47
C GLU A 27 -8.24 25.15 -25.26
N TYR A 28 -8.80 23.95 -25.30
CA TYR A 28 -8.64 22.96 -24.25
C TYR A 28 -7.18 22.47 -24.25
N GLU A 29 -6.28 23.27 -23.68
CA GLU A 29 -4.90 22.87 -23.49
C GLU A 29 -4.88 21.66 -22.55
N LEU A 30 -4.43 20.52 -23.06
CA LEU A 30 -4.26 19.33 -22.24
C LEU A 30 -3.22 19.62 -21.16
N ALA A 31 -3.49 19.18 -19.93
CA ALA A 31 -2.47 19.26 -18.89
C ALA A 31 -1.23 18.46 -19.31
N PRO A 32 0.00 19.00 -19.15
CA PRO A 32 1.22 18.35 -19.62
C PRO A 32 1.40 16.92 -19.13
N GLY A 33 1.01 16.65 -17.89
CA GLY A 33 1.07 15.32 -17.32
C GLY A 33 0.12 14.31 -18.00
N ARG A 34 -1.03 14.77 -18.51
CA ARG A 34 -1.94 13.92 -19.28
C ARG A 34 -1.40 13.62 -20.67
N GLU A 35 -0.78 14.58 -21.30
CA GLU A 35 -0.17 14.42 -22.62
C GLU A 35 0.99 13.42 -22.57
N MET A 36 1.87 13.55 -21.57
CA MET A 36 2.97 12.63 -21.32
C MET A 36 2.50 11.21 -20.97
N ALA A 37 1.46 11.09 -20.15
CA ALA A 37 0.87 9.80 -19.83
C ALA A 37 0.29 9.12 -21.07
N GLN A 38 -0.36 9.85 -21.96
CA GLN A 38 -0.86 9.31 -23.24
C GLN A 38 0.28 8.86 -24.17
N GLN A 39 1.40 9.57 -24.17
CA GLN A 39 2.59 9.16 -24.92
C GLN A 39 3.22 7.89 -24.35
N ALA A 40 3.32 7.79 -23.01
CA ALA A 40 3.89 6.65 -22.33
C ALA A 40 3.08 5.35 -22.55
N VAL A 41 1.77 5.44 -22.75
CA VAL A 41 0.87 4.28 -23.01
C VAL A 41 1.04 3.71 -24.42
N ARG A 42 1.43 4.51 -25.41
CA ARG A 42 1.51 4.08 -26.81
C ARG A 42 2.63 3.08 -27.11
N GLY A 43 3.48 2.77 -26.15
CA GLY A 43 4.48 1.72 -26.28
C GLY A 43 3.84 0.33 -26.26
N GLU A 44 3.63 -0.28 -27.43
CA GLU A 44 3.16 -1.67 -27.53
C GLU A 44 4.18 -2.62 -26.88
N THR A 45 3.67 -3.52 -26.06
CA THR A 45 4.48 -4.62 -25.54
C THR A 45 4.57 -5.69 -26.62
N PRO A 46 5.76 -6.03 -27.16
CA PRO A 46 5.86 -7.05 -28.18
C PRO A 46 5.29 -8.40 -27.64
N PRO A 47 4.57 -9.15 -28.47
CA PRO A 47 4.08 -10.46 -28.10
C PRO A 47 5.24 -11.42 -27.78
N SER A 48 4.97 -12.50 -27.04
CA SER A 48 5.96 -13.57 -26.88
C SER A 48 6.36 -14.11 -28.24
N THR A 49 7.67 -14.30 -28.45
CA THR A 49 8.21 -14.88 -29.69
C THR A 49 8.43 -16.39 -29.60
N VAL A 50 8.13 -16.99 -28.43
CA VAL A 50 8.35 -18.41 -28.14
C VAL A 50 7.06 -19.06 -27.66
N ASP A 51 6.69 -20.17 -28.29
CA ASP A 51 5.65 -21.07 -27.81
C ASP A 51 6.27 -22.15 -26.93
N HIS A 52 6.06 -22.04 -25.62
CA HIS A 52 6.62 -22.97 -24.64
C HIS A 52 6.02 -24.39 -24.77
N SER A 53 4.84 -24.53 -25.35
CA SER A 53 4.22 -25.84 -25.59
C SER A 53 4.97 -26.70 -26.61
N GLU A 54 5.80 -26.09 -27.46
CA GLU A 54 6.61 -26.78 -28.48
C GLU A 54 8.00 -27.22 -27.98
N LEU A 55 8.40 -26.76 -26.76
CA LEU A 55 9.75 -27.00 -26.24
C LEU A 55 9.90 -28.39 -25.62
N LYS A 56 10.85 -29.20 -26.12
CA LYS A 56 11.12 -30.57 -25.63
C LYS A 56 11.27 -30.70 -24.11
N PRO A 57 11.99 -29.82 -23.37
CA PRO A 57 12.09 -29.92 -21.92
C PRO A 57 10.75 -29.83 -21.18
N LEU A 58 9.70 -29.27 -21.81
CA LEU A 58 8.39 -29.08 -21.24
C LEU A 58 7.35 -30.10 -21.74
N GLN A 59 7.78 -31.12 -22.50
CA GLN A 59 6.89 -32.20 -22.98
C GLN A 59 6.77 -33.38 -22.01
N THR A 60 7.47 -33.33 -20.88
CA THR A 60 7.41 -34.34 -19.84
C THR A 60 6.34 -34.03 -18.80
N ASP A 61 5.89 -35.03 -18.08
CA ASP A 61 5.07 -34.83 -16.89
C ASP A 61 6.02 -34.52 -15.71
N PHE A 62 5.69 -33.50 -14.95
CA PHE A 62 6.48 -33.04 -13.80
C PHE A 62 5.86 -33.53 -12.51
N GLU A 63 6.68 -34.13 -11.64
CA GLU A 63 6.28 -34.58 -10.31
C GLU A 63 6.33 -33.45 -9.26
N SER A 64 7.16 -32.41 -9.52
CA SER A 64 7.35 -31.32 -8.58
C SER A 64 7.62 -29.97 -9.26
N GLY A 65 7.37 -28.87 -8.53
CA GLY A 65 7.73 -27.53 -8.97
C GLY A 65 9.23 -27.35 -9.19
N SER A 66 10.06 -28.03 -8.40
CA SER A 66 11.52 -28.00 -8.56
C SER A 66 12.00 -28.65 -9.87
N GLU A 67 11.27 -29.64 -10.39
CA GLU A 67 11.56 -30.21 -11.73
C GLU A 67 11.22 -29.22 -12.84
N VAL A 68 10.09 -28.51 -12.72
CA VAL A 68 9.74 -27.43 -13.64
C VAL A 68 10.83 -26.35 -13.62
N THR A 69 11.30 -25.94 -12.44
CA THR A 69 12.37 -24.95 -12.32
C THR A 69 13.66 -25.39 -12.99
N ARG A 70 14.08 -26.65 -12.82
CA ARG A 70 15.24 -27.19 -13.54
C ARG A 70 15.06 -27.14 -15.06
N ALA A 71 13.86 -27.45 -15.56
CA ALA A 71 13.56 -27.34 -16.99
C ALA A 71 13.65 -25.88 -17.48
N CYS A 72 13.09 -24.93 -16.73
CA CYS A 72 13.18 -23.50 -17.03
C CYS A 72 14.63 -23.01 -17.07
N LEU A 73 15.43 -23.33 -16.04
CA LEU A 73 16.83 -22.90 -15.92
C LEU A 73 17.76 -23.52 -16.99
N SER A 74 17.35 -24.61 -17.64
CA SER A 74 18.11 -25.18 -18.77
C SER A 74 18.18 -24.25 -19.99
N CYS A 75 17.23 -23.32 -20.12
CA CYS A 75 17.20 -22.29 -21.17
C CYS A 75 17.37 -20.88 -20.59
N HIS A 76 16.70 -20.57 -19.48
CA HIS A 76 16.77 -19.28 -18.76
C HIS A 76 17.91 -19.30 -17.71
N ASN A 77 19.12 -19.60 -18.12
CA ASN A 77 20.25 -19.94 -17.26
C ASN A 77 20.70 -18.84 -16.30
N MET A 78 20.37 -17.57 -16.54
CA MET A 78 20.68 -16.45 -15.63
C MET A 78 19.50 -16.08 -14.72
N ALA A 79 18.30 -16.57 -14.99
CA ALA A 79 17.09 -16.10 -14.29
C ALA A 79 17.09 -16.48 -12.80
N GLY A 80 17.62 -17.65 -12.46
CA GLY A 80 17.74 -18.10 -11.07
C GLY A 80 18.66 -17.20 -10.25
N GLU A 81 19.86 -16.91 -10.76
CA GLU A 81 20.82 -16.03 -10.09
C GLU A 81 20.29 -14.59 -9.94
N GLN A 82 19.55 -14.09 -10.94
CA GLN A 82 18.92 -12.79 -10.88
C GLN A 82 17.86 -12.72 -9.79
N LEU A 83 16.96 -13.71 -9.73
CA LEU A 83 15.90 -13.75 -8.72
C LEU A 83 16.46 -13.96 -7.31
N ALA A 84 17.51 -14.78 -7.17
CA ALA A 84 18.16 -15.09 -5.89
C ALA A 84 18.72 -13.86 -5.16
N GLN A 85 18.92 -12.73 -5.85
CA GLN A 85 19.40 -11.47 -5.27
C GLN A 85 18.26 -10.52 -4.89
N THR A 86 16.99 -10.88 -5.15
CA THR A 86 15.85 -10.00 -4.96
C THR A 86 15.19 -10.18 -3.60
N ILE A 87 14.43 -9.15 -3.18
CA ILE A 87 13.62 -9.22 -1.96
C ILE A 87 12.50 -10.29 -2.04
N HIS A 88 12.05 -10.67 -3.24
CA HIS A 88 11.05 -11.74 -3.41
C HIS A 88 11.60 -13.13 -3.06
N TRP A 89 12.91 -13.29 -3.14
CA TRP A 89 13.60 -14.51 -2.74
C TRP A 89 14.17 -14.42 -1.33
N LEU A 90 14.98 -13.40 -1.05
CA LEU A 90 15.69 -13.29 0.24
C LEU A 90 14.75 -12.94 1.40
N TRP A 91 13.69 -12.19 1.14
CA TRP A 91 12.85 -11.57 2.18
C TRP A 91 13.62 -10.74 3.20
N LEU A 92 14.82 -10.37 2.87
CA LEU A 92 15.68 -9.42 3.58
C LEU A 92 15.91 -8.19 2.73
N ASP A 93 16.19 -7.08 3.35
CA ASP A 93 16.62 -5.88 2.65
C ASP A 93 18.05 -6.04 2.13
N PRO A 94 18.26 -6.13 0.82
CA PRO A 94 19.61 -6.28 0.28
C PRO A 94 20.46 -5.02 0.42
N GLN A 95 19.86 -3.87 0.79
CA GLN A 95 20.53 -2.60 1.02
C GLN A 95 20.64 -2.26 2.51
N GLY A 96 20.17 -3.11 3.41
CA GLY A 96 20.22 -2.94 4.86
C GLY A 96 21.62 -2.91 5.48
N GLY A 97 22.67 -2.88 4.66
CA GLY A 97 24.06 -2.82 5.09
C GLY A 97 24.48 -4.07 5.89
N ASN A 98 25.01 -3.85 7.09
CA ASN A 98 25.34 -4.96 8.00
C ASN A 98 24.14 -5.46 8.83
N GLU A 99 22.97 -4.87 8.67
CA GLU A 99 21.73 -5.25 9.36
C GLU A 99 21.06 -6.38 8.59
N THR A 100 21.57 -7.59 8.72
CA THR A 100 21.02 -8.81 8.07
C THR A 100 19.65 -9.22 8.58
N GLU A 101 19.11 -8.51 9.56
CA GLU A 101 17.87 -8.86 10.26
C GLU A 101 16.66 -8.05 9.78
N VAL A 102 16.85 -7.02 8.94
CA VAL A 102 15.76 -6.20 8.41
C VAL A 102 15.06 -6.94 7.27
N GLY A 103 13.80 -7.27 7.49
CA GLY A 103 12.96 -7.99 6.52
C GLY A 103 12.17 -9.11 7.16
N LYS A 104 11.32 -9.76 6.37
CA LYS A 104 10.46 -10.83 6.89
C LYS A 104 11.22 -12.10 7.27
N ALA A 105 12.33 -12.39 6.59
CA ALA A 105 13.21 -13.49 6.95
C ALA A 105 14.03 -13.21 8.21
N GLY A 106 14.09 -11.95 8.63
CA GLY A 106 14.76 -11.50 9.86
C GLY A 106 13.81 -11.36 11.03
N LEU A 107 14.10 -10.40 11.89
CA LEU A 107 13.40 -10.17 13.15
C LEU A 107 12.43 -8.98 13.12
N VAL A 108 12.08 -8.46 11.94
CA VAL A 108 11.11 -7.35 11.80
C VAL A 108 9.74 -7.79 12.30
N MET A 109 9.21 -7.02 13.24
CA MET A 109 7.90 -7.27 13.84
C MET A 109 6.76 -6.67 13.02
N ASN A 110 5.59 -7.27 13.08
CA ASN A 110 4.36 -6.72 12.50
C ASN A 110 3.15 -7.02 13.39
N ASN A 111 2.08 -6.28 13.21
CA ASN A 111 0.87 -6.41 14.02
C ASN A 111 -0.21 -7.34 13.43
N PHE A 112 0.12 -8.17 12.43
CA PHE A 112 -0.80 -9.17 11.88
C PHE A 112 -0.56 -10.57 12.51
N CYS A 113 0.40 -11.32 11.98
CA CYS A 113 0.79 -12.62 12.56
C CYS A 113 2.20 -12.53 13.19
N ILE A 114 2.61 -11.34 13.50
CA ILE A 114 3.71 -10.88 14.37
C ILE A 114 5.09 -11.09 13.74
N ASN A 115 5.53 -12.31 13.47
CA ASN A 115 6.78 -12.61 12.75
C ASN A 115 6.65 -13.98 12.06
N ILE A 116 7.55 -14.30 11.13
CA ILE A 116 7.55 -15.60 10.44
C ILE A 116 8.36 -16.67 11.16
N GLN A 117 9.34 -16.28 11.97
CA GLN A 117 10.18 -17.20 12.72
C GLN A 117 9.34 -18.17 13.51
N SER A 118 9.64 -19.46 13.43
CA SER A 118 8.86 -20.59 13.95
C SER A 118 7.47 -20.82 13.31
N ASN A 119 7.09 -20.03 12.29
CA ASN A 119 5.79 -20.12 11.62
C ASN A 119 5.95 -20.29 10.09
N GLU A 120 7.13 -20.64 9.61
CA GLU A 120 7.54 -20.65 8.21
C GLU A 120 6.52 -21.42 7.33
N PRO A 121 6.12 -22.66 7.61
CA PRO A 121 5.23 -23.42 6.71
C PRO A 121 3.94 -22.67 6.36
N ARG A 122 3.44 -21.87 7.30
CA ARG A 122 2.22 -21.07 7.11
C ARG A 122 2.48 -19.73 6.45
N CYS A 123 3.61 -19.10 6.76
CA CYS A 123 3.91 -17.74 6.33
C CYS A 123 4.57 -17.69 4.95
N THR A 124 5.40 -18.68 4.62
CA THR A 124 6.19 -18.73 3.39
C THR A 124 5.42 -19.19 2.16
N SER A 125 4.12 -19.46 2.26
CA SER A 125 3.24 -19.70 1.11
C SER A 125 3.24 -18.54 0.09
N CYS A 126 3.59 -17.31 0.49
CA CYS A 126 3.79 -16.18 -0.41
C CYS A 126 5.24 -15.99 -0.87
N HIS A 127 6.17 -16.84 -0.47
CA HIS A 127 7.56 -16.81 -0.93
C HIS A 127 7.65 -17.21 -2.41
N ALA A 128 8.57 -16.60 -3.15
CA ALA A 128 8.81 -16.96 -4.56
C ALA A 128 9.63 -18.27 -4.70
N GLY A 129 9.38 -19.22 -3.82
CA GLY A 129 10.10 -20.50 -3.75
C GLY A 129 9.29 -21.60 -3.09
N TYR A 130 9.93 -22.79 -3.03
CA TYR A 130 9.39 -24.02 -2.46
C TYR A 130 10.22 -24.48 -1.26
N GLY A 131 9.55 -25.06 -0.25
CA GLY A 131 10.19 -25.82 0.81
C GLY A 131 10.86 -24.99 1.91
N TRP A 132 10.48 -23.72 2.06
CA TRP A 132 10.94 -22.95 3.21
C TRP A 132 10.10 -23.30 4.44
N GLU A 133 10.51 -24.35 5.13
CA GLU A 133 9.81 -24.95 6.26
C GLU A 133 10.31 -24.48 7.62
N ASP A 134 11.60 -24.06 7.66
CA ASP A 134 12.31 -23.68 8.88
C ASP A 134 13.50 -22.75 8.58
N LYS A 135 14.28 -22.44 9.64
CA LYS A 135 15.48 -21.60 9.57
C LYS A 135 16.65 -22.17 8.77
N ASP A 136 16.63 -23.47 8.46
CA ASP A 136 17.70 -24.16 7.75
C ASP A 136 17.49 -24.17 6.22
N PHE A 137 16.51 -23.41 5.72
CA PHE A 137 16.24 -23.28 4.30
C PHE A 137 17.45 -22.74 3.53
N ASP A 138 17.89 -23.47 2.49
CA ASP A 138 19.04 -23.09 1.66
C ASP A 138 18.64 -22.12 0.53
N PHE A 139 18.81 -20.82 0.76
CA PHE A 139 18.61 -19.77 -0.24
C PHE A 139 19.56 -19.84 -1.44
N LYS A 140 20.61 -20.67 -1.40
CA LYS A 140 21.55 -20.84 -2.52
C LYS A 140 21.12 -21.91 -3.51
N ASP A 141 20.19 -22.78 -3.13
CA ASP A 141 19.70 -23.84 -3.99
C ASP A 141 18.60 -23.32 -4.94
N LEU A 142 19.01 -22.93 -6.14
CA LEU A 142 18.13 -22.31 -7.14
C LEU A 142 16.99 -23.21 -7.62
N LYS A 143 17.05 -24.53 -7.38
CA LYS A 143 15.93 -25.44 -7.73
C LYS A 143 14.67 -25.17 -6.90
N HIS A 144 14.80 -24.50 -5.77
CA HIS A 144 13.68 -24.11 -4.92
C HIS A 144 12.95 -22.84 -5.41
N ILE A 145 13.46 -22.16 -6.43
CA ILE A 145 12.79 -20.99 -7.01
C ILE A 145 11.47 -21.41 -7.69
N ASP A 146 10.40 -20.67 -7.43
CA ASP A 146 9.10 -20.87 -8.07
C ASP A 146 8.89 -19.87 -9.21
N CYS A 147 9.27 -20.28 -10.43
CA CYS A 147 9.05 -19.49 -11.63
C CYS A 147 7.56 -19.35 -11.97
N LEU A 148 6.78 -20.39 -11.67
CA LEU A 148 5.37 -20.47 -12.07
C LEU A 148 4.48 -19.48 -11.34
N VAL A 149 4.76 -19.17 -10.08
CA VAL A 149 3.92 -18.24 -9.30
C VAL A 149 3.81 -16.86 -9.96
N CYS A 150 4.86 -16.43 -10.67
CA CYS A 150 4.88 -15.18 -11.43
C CYS A 150 4.49 -15.34 -12.90
N HIS A 151 4.84 -16.46 -13.54
CA HIS A 151 4.77 -16.60 -15.00
C HIS A 151 3.61 -17.44 -15.53
N GLU A 152 2.86 -18.16 -14.69
CA GLU A 152 1.74 -18.99 -15.14
C GLU A 152 0.60 -18.16 -15.72
N GLN A 153 -0.07 -18.68 -16.77
CA GLN A 153 -1.19 -18.01 -17.43
C GLN A 153 -2.50 -18.81 -17.38
N THR A 154 -2.47 -20.03 -16.82
CA THR A 154 -3.65 -20.91 -16.76
C THR A 154 -4.68 -20.47 -15.73
N GLY A 155 -4.25 -19.76 -14.66
CA GLY A 155 -5.05 -19.43 -13.49
C GLY A 155 -5.36 -20.61 -12.58
N THR A 156 -4.77 -21.78 -12.85
CA THR A 156 -4.97 -23.01 -12.06
C THR A 156 -3.87 -23.22 -11.02
N TYR A 157 -2.70 -22.59 -11.21
CA TYR A 157 -1.59 -22.70 -10.28
C TYR A 157 -1.87 -21.97 -8.96
N LYS A 158 -1.88 -22.70 -7.87
CA LYS A 158 -2.10 -22.14 -6.53
C LYS A 158 -1.14 -22.79 -5.54
N LYS A 159 -0.52 -21.97 -4.71
CA LYS A 159 0.26 -22.44 -3.56
C LYS A 159 -0.68 -22.91 -2.45
N TYR A 160 -0.32 -24.01 -1.80
CA TYR A 160 -1.07 -24.50 -0.65
C TYR A 160 -0.83 -23.55 0.56
N PRO A 161 -1.89 -23.11 1.26
CA PRO A 161 -1.77 -22.03 2.25
C PRO A 161 -0.94 -22.35 3.49
N ALA A 162 -0.50 -23.57 3.68
CA ALA A 162 0.36 -23.99 4.79
C ALA A 162 1.43 -24.98 4.30
N GLY A 163 1.82 -24.87 3.03
CA GLY A 163 2.71 -25.81 2.36
C GLY A 163 4.08 -25.25 2.07
N SER A 164 4.63 -24.37 2.92
CA SER A 164 6.02 -23.92 2.79
C SER A 164 6.38 -23.40 1.38
N GLY A 165 5.41 -22.82 0.69
CA GLY A 165 5.56 -22.34 -0.68
C GLY A 165 5.30 -23.38 -1.78
N TYR A 166 5.06 -24.64 -1.46
CA TYR A 166 4.68 -25.64 -2.47
C TYR A 166 3.29 -25.36 -3.06
N PRO A 167 3.08 -25.67 -4.34
CA PRO A 167 1.73 -25.69 -4.92
C PRO A 167 0.87 -26.79 -4.27
N VAL A 168 -0.44 -26.70 -4.45
CA VAL A 168 -1.37 -27.76 -4.05
C VAL A 168 -0.91 -29.10 -4.66
N GLN A 169 -0.80 -30.14 -3.83
CA GLN A 169 -0.35 -31.48 -4.23
C GLN A 169 -1.54 -32.40 -4.51
N PRO A 170 -1.41 -33.42 -5.36
CA PRO A 170 -2.47 -34.38 -5.68
C PRO A 170 -2.56 -35.51 -4.61
N GLU A 171 -2.82 -35.15 -3.36
CA GLU A 171 -2.79 -36.08 -2.21
C GLU A 171 -4.11 -36.81 -1.98
N GLU A 172 -5.23 -36.14 -2.24
CA GLU A 172 -6.58 -36.69 -1.99
C GLU A 172 -7.54 -36.36 -3.14
N GLU A 173 -8.55 -37.18 -3.32
CA GLU A 173 -9.57 -36.99 -4.34
C GLU A 173 -10.65 -36.02 -3.86
N ASN A 174 -11.12 -35.17 -4.77
CA ASN A 174 -12.21 -34.24 -4.49
C ASN A 174 -13.49 -35.00 -4.15
N PRO A 175 -14.06 -34.83 -2.94
CA PRO A 175 -15.27 -35.53 -2.54
C PRO A 175 -16.49 -35.23 -3.41
N ASP A 176 -16.50 -34.07 -4.08
CA ASP A 176 -17.61 -33.61 -4.93
C ASP A 176 -17.37 -33.85 -6.43
N LYS A 177 -16.13 -34.22 -6.83
CA LYS A 177 -15.75 -34.40 -8.23
C LYS A 177 -14.77 -35.56 -8.40
N PRO A 178 -15.25 -36.80 -8.67
CA PRO A 178 -14.39 -37.95 -8.90
C PRO A 178 -13.35 -37.71 -9.99
N GLY A 179 -12.10 -38.10 -9.73
CA GLY A 179 -10.95 -37.92 -10.63
C GLY A 179 -10.22 -36.59 -10.49
N GLU A 180 -10.73 -35.63 -9.73
CA GLU A 180 -10.03 -34.36 -9.44
C GLU A 180 -9.18 -34.53 -8.16
N MET A 181 -7.84 -34.50 -8.31
CA MET A 181 -6.90 -34.63 -7.18
C MET A 181 -6.51 -33.28 -6.62
N GLY A 182 -6.23 -33.20 -5.29
CA GLY A 182 -5.84 -31.96 -4.62
C GLY A 182 -5.64 -32.14 -3.12
N GLN A 183 -5.89 -31.08 -2.36
CA GLN A 183 -5.76 -31.06 -0.89
C GLN A 183 -6.91 -30.29 -0.24
N MET A 184 -7.32 -30.72 0.95
CA MET A 184 -8.28 -29.99 1.77
C MET A 184 -7.60 -28.91 2.60
N PHE A 185 -8.15 -27.69 2.62
CA PHE A 185 -7.73 -26.63 3.51
C PHE A 185 -8.93 -25.92 4.14
N SER A 186 -9.02 -25.96 5.46
CA SER A 186 -10.11 -25.31 6.23
C SER A 186 -11.52 -25.67 5.71
N GLY A 187 -11.74 -26.93 5.34
CA GLY A 187 -13.02 -27.44 4.83
C GLY A 187 -13.32 -27.09 3.35
N LYS A 188 -12.34 -26.60 2.61
CA LYS A 188 -12.44 -26.30 1.19
C LYS A 188 -11.43 -27.15 0.41
N PHE A 189 -11.89 -27.82 -0.65
CA PHE A 189 -11.01 -28.53 -1.57
C PHE A 189 -10.27 -27.56 -2.47
N LEU A 190 -8.98 -27.76 -2.63
CA LEU A 190 -8.09 -27.04 -3.53
C LEU A 190 -7.54 -28.03 -4.55
N PRO A 191 -7.83 -27.87 -5.85
CA PRO A 191 -7.34 -28.78 -6.88
C PRO A 191 -5.84 -28.58 -7.11
N ALA A 192 -5.13 -29.69 -7.33
CA ALA A 192 -3.74 -29.68 -7.76
C ALA A 192 -3.61 -29.18 -9.21
N PRO A 193 -2.62 -28.34 -9.53
CA PRO A 193 -2.38 -27.91 -10.91
C PRO A 193 -1.74 -29.02 -11.74
N ASP A 194 -2.07 -29.06 -13.02
CA ASP A 194 -1.30 -29.81 -14.02
C ASP A 194 -0.01 -29.04 -14.34
N LEU A 195 1.10 -29.42 -13.71
CA LEU A 195 2.37 -28.71 -13.81
C LEU A 195 2.91 -28.63 -15.24
N LYS A 196 2.70 -29.66 -16.07
CA LYS A 196 3.06 -29.66 -17.48
C LYS A 196 2.32 -28.57 -18.25
N LYS A 197 0.99 -28.57 -18.13
CA LYS A 197 0.14 -27.57 -18.77
C LYS A 197 0.46 -26.16 -18.31
N VAL A 198 0.71 -25.99 -17.00
CA VAL A 198 1.10 -24.70 -16.43
C VAL A 198 2.44 -24.25 -16.99
N ALA A 199 3.47 -25.13 -17.03
CA ALA A 199 4.78 -24.81 -17.57
C ALA A 199 4.77 -24.46 -19.07
N GLN A 200 3.90 -25.12 -19.83
CA GLN A 200 3.69 -24.82 -21.25
C GLN A 200 2.92 -23.51 -21.52
N SER A 201 2.21 -23.01 -20.53
CA SER A 201 1.36 -21.81 -20.63
C SER A 201 1.94 -20.60 -19.88
N VAL A 202 3.26 -20.46 -19.86
CA VAL A 202 3.92 -19.35 -19.19
C VAL A 202 3.98 -18.09 -20.07
N GLY A 203 3.98 -16.93 -19.41
CA GLY A 203 4.04 -15.63 -20.08
C GLY A 203 4.47 -14.50 -19.15
N LYS A 204 4.18 -13.26 -19.52
CA LYS A 204 4.44 -12.11 -18.66
C LYS A 204 3.55 -12.17 -17.41
N PRO A 205 4.07 -11.80 -16.23
CA PRO A 205 3.26 -11.73 -15.02
C PRO A 205 2.02 -10.85 -15.21
N THR A 206 0.89 -11.32 -14.70
CA THR A 206 -0.39 -10.63 -14.71
C THR A 206 -0.73 -10.09 -13.32
N ARG A 207 -1.78 -9.26 -13.22
CA ARG A 207 -2.31 -8.81 -11.92
C ARG A 207 -2.71 -9.99 -11.03
N ARG A 208 -3.16 -11.10 -11.60
CA ARG A 208 -3.52 -12.32 -10.88
C ARG A 208 -2.28 -12.96 -10.21
N ASN A 209 -1.17 -13.02 -10.93
CA ASN A 209 0.07 -13.57 -10.39
C ASN A 209 0.55 -12.75 -9.19
N CYS A 210 0.73 -11.45 -9.34
CA CYS A 210 1.14 -10.55 -8.25
C CYS A 210 0.12 -10.57 -7.10
N GLY A 211 -1.16 -10.48 -7.45
CA GLY A 211 -2.28 -10.45 -6.52
C GLY A 211 -2.44 -11.71 -5.70
N SER A 212 -1.98 -12.89 -6.18
CA SER A 212 -2.05 -14.15 -5.43
C SER A 212 -1.39 -14.06 -4.04
N CYS A 213 -0.39 -13.18 -3.91
CA CYS A 213 0.30 -12.88 -2.64
C CYS A 213 -0.06 -11.48 -2.11
N HIS A 214 0.03 -10.44 -2.95
CA HIS A 214 -0.10 -9.05 -2.51
C HIS A 214 -1.51 -8.67 -2.07
N PHE A 215 -2.57 -9.24 -2.62
CA PHE A 215 -3.95 -8.99 -2.18
C PHE A 215 -4.29 -9.66 -0.85
N TYR A 216 -3.60 -10.76 -0.51
CA TYR A 216 -3.92 -11.61 0.65
C TYR A 216 -2.93 -11.49 1.81
N GLY A 217 -2.05 -10.51 1.78
CA GLY A 217 -1.14 -10.23 2.89
C GLY A 217 -1.87 -10.07 4.22
N GLY A 218 -1.25 -10.55 5.32
CA GLY A 218 -1.88 -10.55 6.65
C GLY A 218 -2.92 -11.66 6.86
N GLY A 219 -3.03 -12.61 5.91
CA GLY A 219 -3.86 -13.81 6.04
C GLY A 219 -5.29 -13.67 5.56
N GLY A 220 -5.56 -12.76 4.64
CA GLY A 220 -6.87 -12.60 4.00
C GLY A 220 -6.93 -11.43 3.03
N ASP A 221 -7.95 -11.44 2.20
CA ASP A 221 -8.18 -10.43 1.17
C ASP A 221 -8.40 -9.04 1.77
N GLY A 222 -7.58 -8.07 1.37
CA GLY A 222 -7.61 -6.70 1.85
C GLY A 222 -7.21 -6.50 3.32
N VAL A 223 -6.67 -7.53 4.00
CA VAL A 223 -6.33 -7.43 5.43
C VAL A 223 -5.22 -6.44 5.67
N LYS A 224 -4.10 -6.58 4.98
CA LYS A 224 -2.88 -5.81 5.19
C LYS A 224 -2.97 -4.44 4.55
N HIS A 225 -3.17 -4.41 3.24
CA HIS A 225 -3.28 -3.19 2.45
C HIS A 225 -4.75 -2.80 2.30
N GLY A 226 -5.08 -1.55 2.52
CA GLY A 226 -6.43 -1.04 2.31
C GLY A 226 -6.67 -0.57 0.88
N ASP A 227 -5.61 -0.29 0.16
CA ASP A 227 -5.58 0.19 -1.22
C ASP A 227 -5.26 -0.92 -2.23
N LEU A 228 -5.07 -2.16 -1.78
CA LEU A 228 -4.66 -3.29 -2.61
C LEU A 228 -5.33 -4.58 -2.13
N ASP A 229 -6.36 -5.00 -2.84
CA ASP A 229 -7.17 -6.19 -2.59
C ASP A 229 -7.55 -6.88 -3.90
N SER A 230 -8.31 -7.99 -3.86
CA SER A 230 -8.65 -8.77 -5.05
C SER A 230 -9.48 -8.03 -6.08
N SER A 231 -10.14 -6.92 -5.73
CA SER A 231 -10.87 -6.08 -6.69
C SER A 231 -9.92 -5.43 -7.71
N MET A 232 -8.64 -5.28 -7.34
CA MET A 232 -7.61 -4.72 -8.22
C MET A 232 -7.17 -5.68 -9.34
N THR A 233 -7.69 -6.88 -9.40
CA THR A 233 -7.50 -7.78 -10.56
C THR A 233 -8.14 -7.19 -11.82
N ASN A 234 -9.39 -6.75 -11.71
CA ASN A 234 -10.15 -6.08 -12.78
C ASN A 234 -10.94 -4.91 -12.17
N PRO A 235 -10.28 -3.83 -11.74
CA PRO A 235 -10.96 -2.73 -11.12
C PRO A 235 -11.79 -1.95 -12.14
N PRO A 236 -12.96 -1.42 -11.76
CA PRO A 236 -13.65 -0.43 -12.58
C PRO A 236 -12.91 0.91 -12.53
N LYS A 237 -13.12 1.76 -13.53
CA LYS A 237 -12.40 3.03 -13.69
C LYS A 237 -12.59 4.00 -12.51
N ASN A 238 -13.73 3.96 -11.86
CA ASN A 238 -13.97 4.78 -10.66
C ASN A 238 -13.17 4.30 -9.45
N LEU A 239 -12.67 3.05 -9.45
CA LEU A 239 -11.79 2.53 -8.40
C LEU A 239 -10.32 2.86 -8.68
N ASP A 240 -9.83 2.58 -9.92
CA ASP A 240 -8.45 2.91 -10.31
C ASP A 240 -8.37 3.22 -11.81
N VAL A 241 -7.95 4.45 -12.13
CA VAL A 241 -7.92 4.94 -13.52
C VAL A 241 -6.80 4.31 -14.36
N HIS A 242 -5.76 3.78 -13.72
CA HIS A 242 -4.62 3.19 -14.43
C HIS A 242 -4.84 1.70 -14.70
N MET A 243 -5.43 0.98 -13.75
CA MET A 243 -5.59 -0.47 -13.83
C MET A 243 -6.92 -0.90 -14.46
N ALA A 244 -7.91 -0.01 -14.55
CA ALA A 244 -9.18 -0.33 -15.19
C ALA A 244 -9.01 -0.63 -16.69
N GLU A 245 -9.76 -1.60 -17.22
CA GLU A 245 -9.82 -1.91 -18.64
C GLU A 245 -10.34 -0.70 -19.45
N GLU A 246 -11.37 0.00 -18.95
CA GLU A 246 -11.86 1.25 -19.54
C GLU A 246 -10.91 2.44 -19.30
N GLY A 247 -9.83 2.24 -18.55
CA GLY A 247 -8.77 3.22 -18.28
C GLY A 247 -7.55 3.01 -19.17
N GLN A 248 -6.47 2.55 -18.57
CA GLN A 248 -5.19 2.27 -19.25
C GLN A 248 -4.85 0.76 -19.26
N ASP A 249 -5.61 -0.04 -18.56
CA ASP A 249 -5.41 -1.49 -18.40
C ASP A 249 -3.98 -1.88 -17.97
N PHE A 250 -3.36 -1.08 -17.11
CA PHE A 250 -1.99 -1.32 -16.66
C PHE A 250 -1.91 -2.57 -15.78
N ALA A 251 -1.01 -3.47 -16.13
CA ALA A 251 -0.54 -4.50 -15.22
C ALA A 251 0.44 -3.91 -14.19
N CYS A 252 0.69 -4.63 -13.09
CA CYS A 252 1.51 -4.17 -11.97
C CYS A 252 2.91 -3.72 -12.41
N GLN A 253 3.55 -4.48 -13.32
CA GLN A 253 4.89 -4.19 -13.83
C GLN A 253 4.96 -2.95 -14.74
N ARG A 254 3.84 -2.30 -15.03
CA ARG A 254 3.88 -1.01 -15.73
C ARG A 254 4.42 0.10 -14.84
N CYS A 255 4.08 0.06 -13.54
CA CYS A 255 4.60 0.96 -12.52
C CYS A 255 5.77 0.32 -11.78
N HIS A 256 5.63 -0.95 -11.35
CA HIS A 256 6.70 -1.73 -10.73
C HIS A 256 7.63 -2.28 -11.83
N THR A 257 8.37 -1.38 -12.47
CA THR A 257 9.29 -1.75 -13.54
C THR A 257 10.32 -2.76 -13.04
N THR A 258 10.68 -3.70 -13.91
CA THR A 258 11.52 -4.84 -13.54
C THR A 258 12.74 -4.91 -14.45
N ARG A 259 13.91 -5.05 -13.84
CA ARG A 259 15.15 -5.30 -14.55
C ARG A 259 15.83 -6.55 -13.95
N ALA A 260 16.10 -7.55 -14.78
CA ALA A 260 16.76 -8.77 -14.30
C ALA A 260 16.12 -9.34 -13.02
N HIS A 261 14.78 -9.44 -12.99
CA HIS A 261 13.95 -9.87 -11.85
C HIS A 261 13.94 -8.91 -10.63
N ASP A 262 14.75 -7.86 -10.62
CA ASP A 262 14.64 -6.83 -9.58
C ASP A 262 13.45 -5.92 -9.87
N ILE A 263 12.40 -6.08 -9.05
CA ILE A 263 11.13 -5.37 -9.17
C ILE A 263 11.18 -4.12 -8.29
N SER A 264 10.87 -2.94 -8.86
CA SER A 264 10.82 -1.68 -8.11
C SER A 264 9.75 -1.67 -7.03
N GLY A 265 9.95 -0.89 -5.98
CA GLY A 265 8.91 -0.65 -4.97
C GLY A 265 9.30 -0.99 -3.54
N ARG A 266 10.57 -0.97 -3.23
CA ARG A 266 11.06 -1.11 -1.86
C ARG A 266 10.74 0.16 -1.09
N ILE A 267 9.80 0.10 -0.19
CA ILE A 267 9.39 1.24 0.63
C ILE A 267 9.85 1.09 2.09
N TYR A 268 10.04 -0.16 2.54
CA TYR A 268 10.17 -0.45 3.97
C TYR A 268 11.60 -0.39 4.51
N SER A 269 12.61 -0.33 3.68
CA SER A 269 13.97 -0.55 4.13
C SER A 269 14.98 0.47 3.65
N THR A 270 14.71 1.16 2.58
CA THR A 270 15.59 2.21 2.03
C THR A 270 14.75 3.30 1.42
N PRO A 271 15.30 4.51 1.26
CA PRO A 271 14.63 5.54 0.48
C PRO A 271 14.14 4.95 -0.85
N ALA A 272 12.87 5.16 -1.17
CA ALA A 272 12.26 4.63 -2.39
C ALA A 272 12.87 5.26 -3.66
N TYR A 273 13.72 6.25 -3.49
CA TYR A 273 14.53 6.84 -4.53
C TYR A 273 15.94 7.08 -4.01
N THR A 274 16.90 6.66 -4.79
CA THR A 274 18.30 7.07 -4.63
C THR A 274 18.52 8.36 -5.40
N ASP A 275 19.46 9.17 -4.97
CA ASP A 275 19.89 10.34 -5.73
C ASP A 275 20.25 9.93 -7.16
N ARG A 276 19.57 10.53 -8.11
CA ARG A 276 19.81 10.27 -9.54
C ARG A 276 21.15 10.86 -9.94
N LYS A 277 22.05 10.01 -10.38
CA LYS A 277 23.38 10.42 -10.79
C LYS A 277 23.48 10.70 -12.30
N SER A 278 22.57 10.16 -13.11
CA SER A 278 22.55 10.37 -14.56
C SER A 278 21.18 10.03 -15.18
N LEU A 279 20.93 10.52 -16.41
CA LEU A 279 19.76 10.14 -17.21
C LEU A 279 19.75 8.65 -17.58
N ILE A 280 20.95 8.04 -17.72
CA ILE A 280 21.07 6.60 -18.00
C ILE A 280 20.62 5.78 -16.79
N GLU A 281 20.98 6.20 -15.58
CA GLU A 281 20.47 5.59 -14.35
C GLU A 281 18.95 5.72 -14.24
N ASP A 282 18.39 6.82 -14.75
CA ASP A 282 16.95 7.01 -14.82
C ASP A 282 16.24 5.99 -15.71
N ASP A 283 16.85 5.58 -16.82
CA ASP A 283 16.31 4.56 -17.71
C ASP A 283 16.53 3.14 -17.17
N LEU A 284 17.54 2.96 -16.32
CA LEU A 284 17.95 1.68 -15.75
C LEU A 284 17.37 1.47 -14.35
N ALA A 285 17.03 2.54 -13.63
CA ALA A 285 16.46 2.44 -12.30
C ALA A 285 15.00 2.00 -12.36
N ALA A 286 14.62 1.16 -11.43
CA ALA A 286 13.25 0.76 -11.23
C ALA A 286 12.45 1.96 -10.68
N LYS A 287 11.48 2.47 -11.45
CA LYS A 287 10.72 3.68 -11.13
C LYS A 287 9.26 3.37 -10.89
N ILE A 288 8.76 3.83 -9.74
CA ILE A 288 7.34 3.83 -9.41
C ILE A 288 6.79 5.24 -9.14
N ALA A 289 7.56 6.27 -9.47
CA ALA A 289 7.13 7.64 -9.27
C ALA A 289 6.09 8.05 -10.33
N CYS A 290 5.05 8.77 -9.90
CA CYS A 290 4.02 9.31 -10.79
C CYS A 290 4.63 10.21 -11.87
N GLU A 291 5.65 10.96 -11.50
CA GLU A 291 6.40 11.88 -12.36
C GLU A 291 7.11 11.19 -13.53
N SER A 292 7.31 9.87 -13.47
CA SER A 292 7.87 9.09 -14.59
C SER A 292 6.99 9.14 -15.86
N CYS A 293 5.66 9.31 -15.66
CA CYS A 293 4.68 9.45 -16.74
C CYS A 293 3.99 10.81 -16.76
N HIS A 294 3.94 11.52 -15.63
CA HIS A 294 3.13 12.73 -15.46
C HIS A 294 3.93 14.04 -15.31
N THR A 295 5.24 14.04 -15.36
CA THR A 295 6.12 15.20 -15.09
C THR A 295 6.04 15.73 -13.64
N ALA A 296 6.98 16.60 -13.27
CA ALA A 296 6.97 17.26 -11.97
C ALA A 296 5.92 18.40 -11.88
N THR A 297 5.38 18.88 -12.99
CA THR A 297 4.34 19.91 -13.07
C THR A 297 3.16 19.43 -13.91
N PRO A 298 2.40 18.42 -13.44
CA PRO A 298 1.44 17.68 -14.26
C PRO A 298 0.15 18.44 -14.58
N HIS A 299 -0.14 19.52 -13.87
CA HIS A 299 -1.36 20.30 -14.03
C HIS A 299 -1.16 21.44 -15.03
N LYS A 300 -2.27 22.03 -15.49
CA LYS A 300 -2.23 23.19 -16.40
C LYS A 300 -1.40 24.32 -15.83
N SER A 301 -0.71 25.04 -16.70
CA SER A 301 0.08 26.21 -16.32
C SER A 301 -0.74 27.19 -15.48
N GLY A 302 -0.13 27.72 -14.42
CA GLY A 302 -0.77 28.65 -13.48
C GLY A 302 -1.71 28.01 -12.46
N GLN A 303 -1.92 26.70 -12.48
CA GLN A 303 -2.68 26.01 -11.42
C GLN A 303 -1.83 25.85 -10.16
N LYS A 304 -2.39 26.25 -9.00
CA LYS A 304 -1.73 26.16 -7.69
C LYS A 304 -1.38 24.73 -7.27
N ALA A 305 -2.03 23.72 -7.84
CA ALA A 305 -1.69 22.33 -7.60
C ALA A 305 -0.24 21.98 -8.01
N ASN A 306 0.33 22.68 -9.00
CA ASN A 306 1.75 22.52 -9.36
C ASN A 306 2.71 23.05 -8.29
N ASP A 307 2.27 24.00 -7.45
CA ASP A 307 3.07 24.56 -6.37
C ASP A 307 3.19 23.60 -5.17
N HIS A 308 2.44 22.48 -5.17
CA HIS A 308 2.42 21.50 -4.07
C HIS A 308 3.29 20.28 -4.36
N THR A 309 3.70 20.05 -5.60
CA THR A 309 4.32 18.77 -6.03
C THR A 309 5.67 18.49 -5.37
N ASP A 310 6.32 19.50 -4.81
CA ASP A 310 7.56 19.38 -4.04
C ASP A 310 7.35 18.93 -2.58
N LYS A 311 6.19 19.24 -1.99
CA LYS A 311 5.89 18.98 -0.56
C LYS A 311 4.69 18.07 -0.32
N VAL A 312 3.84 17.86 -1.30
CA VAL A 312 2.65 17.01 -1.20
C VAL A 312 2.71 15.94 -2.28
N SER A 313 2.64 14.67 -1.88
CA SER A 313 2.63 13.57 -2.84
C SER A 313 1.36 13.61 -3.70
N CYS A 314 1.46 13.14 -4.93
CA CYS A 314 0.31 13.06 -5.85
C CYS A 314 -0.83 12.23 -5.25
N GLN A 315 -0.49 11.18 -4.52
CA GLN A 315 -1.42 10.29 -3.84
C GLN A 315 -2.27 11.02 -2.80
N ALA A 316 -1.74 12.06 -2.16
CA ALA A 316 -2.48 12.80 -1.13
C ALA A 316 -3.77 13.43 -1.66
N CYS A 317 -3.81 13.81 -2.94
CA CYS A 317 -4.99 14.38 -3.59
C CYS A 317 -5.73 13.34 -4.44
N HIS A 318 -5.00 12.45 -5.14
CA HIS A 318 -5.56 11.53 -6.13
C HIS A 318 -6.01 10.19 -5.55
N ILE A 319 -5.74 9.92 -4.26
CA ILE A 319 -6.26 8.77 -3.52
C ILE A 319 -6.97 9.29 -2.27
N PRO A 320 -8.19 9.84 -2.40
CA PRO A 320 -8.90 10.51 -1.31
C PRO A 320 -9.31 9.57 -0.17
N GLU A 321 -9.51 8.29 -0.49
CA GLU A 321 -9.93 7.22 0.42
C GLU A 321 -9.36 5.89 -0.07
N PHE A 322 -9.14 4.96 0.85
CA PHE A 322 -8.77 3.58 0.55
C PHE A 322 -9.86 2.61 1.02
N ALA A 323 -9.69 1.31 0.76
CA ALA A 323 -10.71 0.27 1.02
C ALA A 323 -12.06 0.57 0.35
N ARG A 324 -12.02 1.17 -0.85
CA ARG A 324 -13.23 1.61 -1.55
C ARG A 324 -14.03 0.46 -2.16
N ALA A 325 -13.41 -0.66 -2.47
CA ALA A 325 -14.11 -1.85 -2.97
C ALA A 325 -14.40 -2.84 -1.85
N LEU A 326 -13.38 -3.30 -1.15
CA LEU A 326 -13.47 -4.25 -0.06
C LEU A 326 -13.05 -3.60 1.27
N PRO A 327 -13.61 -4.05 2.40
CA PRO A 327 -13.19 -3.54 3.70
C PRO A 327 -11.78 -4.03 4.04
N THR A 328 -11.04 -3.20 4.75
CA THR A 328 -9.73 -3.52 5.29
C THR A 328 -9.75 -3.63 6.82
N LYS A 329 -8.80 -4.38 7.37
CA LYS A 329 -8.69 -4.50 8.82
C LYS A 329 -7.95 -3.27 9.36
N MET A 330 -8.58 -2.54 10.31
CA MET A 330 -8.02 -1.32 10.91
C MET A 330 -7.52 -1.55 12.34
N TRP A 331 -8.09 -2.54 13.04
CA TRP A 331 -7.69 -2.91 14.40
C TRP A 331 -7.57 -4.42 14.56
N TRP A 332 -6.60 -4.85 15.38
CA TRP A 332 -6.43 -6.25 15.77
C TRP A 332 -6.00 -6.37 17.23
N ASP A 333 -6.87 -6.98 18.05
CA ASP A 333 -6.61 -7.25 19.45
C ASP A 333 -6.24 -8.72 19.67
N TRP A 334 -4.94 -8.98 19.81
CA TRP A 334 -4.43 -10.32 20.11
C TRP A 334 -4.69 -10.76 21.56
N SER A 335 -4.91 -9.86 22.52
CA SER A 335 -5.18 -10.18 23.91
C SER A 335 -6.49 -10.96 24.10
N LYS A 336 -7.40 -10.88 23.12
CA LYS A 336 -8.66 -11.61 23.09
C LYS A 336 -8.55 -13.00 22.45
N ALA A 337 -7.40 -13.35 21.89
CA ALA A 337 -7.21 -14.70 21.35
C ALA A 337 -7.31 -15.76 22.45
N GLY A 338 -7.64 -16.99 22.08
CA GLY A 338 -7.85 -18.10 23.01
C GLY A 338 -9.25 -18.14 23.65
N GLN A 339 -9.98 -17.03 23.65
CA GLN A 339 -11.31 -16.90 24.25
C GLN A 339 -12.44 -17.35 23.31
N THR A 340 -13.67 -17.33 23.80
CA THR A 340 -14.90 -17.47 22.99
C THR A 340 -15.85 -16.33 23.34
N ILE A 341 -16.65 -15.88 22.39
CA ILE A 341 -17.73 -14.91 22.64
C ILE A 341 -19.04 -15.69 22.58
N ASP A 342 -19.79 -15.71 23.70
CA ASP A 342 -21.04 -16.48 23.84
C ASP A 342 -20.89 -17.94 23.39
N GLY A 343 -19.75 -18.57 23.74
CA GLY A 343 -19.43 -19.94 23.36
C GLY A 343 -19.03 -20.13 21.89
N LYS A 344 -18.99 -19.07 21.09
CA LYS A 344 -18.64 -19.14 19.67
C LYS A 344 -17.14 -18.91 19.47
N ALA A 345 -16.51 -19.76 18.66
CA ALA A 345 -15.12 -19.60 18.23
C ALA A 345 -14.93 -18.59 17.09
N LYS A 346 -16.02 -18.17 16.45
CA LYS A 346 -16.02 -17.17 15.37
C LYS A 346 -17.30 -16.36 15.42
N VAL A 347 -17.17 -15.03 15.33
CA VAL A 347 -18.29 -14.09 15.26
C VAL A 347 -18.13 -13.27 13.98
N MET A 348 -19.20 -13.20 13.19
CA MET A 348 -19.26 -12.39 11.97
C MET A 348 -19.84 -11.02 12.30
N GLY A 349 -19.32 -9.99 11.66
CA GLY A 349 -19.73 -8.61 11.81
C GLY A 349 -20.07 -7.95 10.47
N PRO A 350 -19.99 -6.62 10.41
CA PRO A 350 -20.24 -5.85 9.19
C PRO A 350 -19.41 -6.34 7.99
N HIS A 351 -19.90 -6.06 6.78
CA HIS A 351 -19.25 -6.41 5.51
C HIS A 351 -19.00 -7.91 5.32
N ASN A 352 -19.73 -8.78 6.03
CA ASN A 352 -19.52 -10.23 6.03
C ASN A 352 -18.06 -10.62 6.39
N ARG A 353 -17.44 -9.86 7.29
CA ARG A 353 -16.08 -10.11 7.81
C ARG A 353 -16.15 -10.59 9.27
N PRO A 354 -15.26 -11.49 9.69
CA PRO A 354 -15.22 -11.89 11.10
C PRO A 354 -14.71 -10.74 11.95
N VAL A 355 -15.45 -10.39 13.01
CA VAL A 355 -15.01 -9.43 14.03
C VAL A 355 -14.32 -10.12 15.21
N PHE A 356 -14.45 -11.44 15.30
CA PHE A 356 -13.75 -12.26 16.28
C PHE A 356 -13.45 -13.65 15.72
N ILE A 357 -12.25 -14.15 15.99
CA ILE A 357 -11.85 -15.54 15.75
C ILE A 357 -11.04 -16.02 16.96
N LYS A 358 -11.45 -17.12 17.61
CA LYS A 358 -10.76 -17.66 18.80
C LYS A 358 -9.24 -17.74 18.66
N LYS A 359 -8.73 -18.17 17.50
CA LYS A 359 -7.29 -18.28 17.23
C LYS A 359 -6.57 -16.94 17.13
N LYS A 360 -7.30 -15.84 16.91
CA LYS A 360 -6.71 -14.55 16.46
C LYS A 360 -7.17 -13.33 17.27
N GLY A 361 -8.23 -13.44 18.10
CA GLY A 361 -8.79 -12.34 18.86
C GLY A 361 -9.83 -11.52 18.11
N GLU A 362 -9.90 -10.23 18.39
CA GLU A 362 -10.90 -9.29 17.87
C GLU A 362 -10.37 -8.43 16.74
N PHE A 363 -11.30 -7.97 15.87
CA PHE A 363 -10.98 -7.16 14.71
C PHE A 363 -12.01 -6.05 14.48
N VAL A 364 -11.51 -4.90 13.98
CA VAL A 364 -12.35 -3.88 13.36
C VAL A 364 -12.04 -3.83 11.87
N TRP A 365 -13.10 -3.79 11.06
CA TRP A 365 -13.03 -3.68 9.61
C TRP A 365 -13.73 -2.40 9.18
N GLU A 366 -13.10 -1.64 8.30
CA GLU A 366 -13.64 -0.40 7.80
C GLU A 366 -13.58 -0.36 6.27
N LYS A 367 -14.44 0.44 5.69
CA LYS A 367 -14.54 0.68 4.26
C LYS A 367 -14.60 2.19 4.00
N ASP A 368 -14.16 2.61 2.81
CA ASP A 368 -14.15 4.02 2.40
C ASP A 368 -13.41 4.90 3.45
N VAL A 369 -12.18 4.47 3.79
CA VAL A 369 -11.41 5.04 4.90
C VAL A 369 -10.60 6.23 4.44
N VAL A 370 -10.71 7.34 5.17
CA VAL A 370 -9.85 8.52 5.00
C VAL A 370 -8.44 8.18 5.51
N PRO A 371 -7.38 8.35 4.69
CA PRO A 371 -6.03 8.09 5.14
C PRO A 371 -5.54 9.11 6.18
N GLU A 372 -4.59 8.71 7.00
CA GLU A 372 -3.78 9.62 7.81
C GLU A 372 -2.58 10.10 6.99
N TYR A 373 -2.10 11.31 7.28
CA TYR A 373 -1.04 11.94 6.48
C TYR A 373 0.20 12.15 7.33
N TYR A 374 1.36 11.76 6.77
CA TYR A 374 2.66 11.91 7.43
C TYR A 374 3.71 12.40 6.43
N TRP A 375 4.78 13.03 6.95
CA TRP A 375 5.96 13.31 6.16
C TRP A 375 6.68 12.00 5.83
N PHE A 376 7.07 11.84 4.58
CA PHE A 376 7.67 10.60 4.08
C PHE A 376 8.77 10.91 3.07
N ALA A 377 9.98 10.50 3.39
CA ALA A 377 11.18 10.66 2.55
C ALA A 377 11.55 9.38 1.76
N GLY A 378 10.64 8.40 1.70
CA GLY A 378 10.83 7.18 0.92
C GLY A 378 11.30 5.96 1.73
N GLY A 379 11.44 6.06 3.05
CA GLY A 379 11.82 4.97 3.95
C GLY A 379 10.82 4.76 5.08
N ILE A 380 10.78 3.53 5.60
CA ILE A 380 10.00 3.14 6.79
C ILE A 380 10.98 2.59 7.83
N ASP A 381 10.95 3.19 9.01
CA ASP A 381 11.63 2.65 10.19
C ASP A 381 10.81 1.48 10.76
N THR A 382 11.48 0.41 11.21
CA THR A 382 10.82 -0.82 11.67
C THR A 382 11.42 -1.30 12.98
N VAL A 383 10.56 -1.88 13.84
CA VAL A 383 10.97 -2.48 15.11
C VAL A 383 11.36 -3.94 14.89
N LEU A 384 12.53 -4.31 15.39
CA LEU A 384 12.99 -5.70 15.48
C LEU A 384 12.59 -6.33 16.82
N ALA A 385 12.50 -7.66 16.88
CA ALA A 385 12.23 -8.37 18.14
C ALA A 385 13.31 -8.14 19.21
N THR A 386 14.50 -7.69 18.82
CA THR A 386 15.63 -7.35 19.69
C THR A 386 15.62 -5.91 20.19
N ASP A 387 14.77 -5.05 19.64
CA ASP A 387 14.72 -3.65 19.99
C ASP A 387 13.96 -3.43 21.29
N ARG A 388 14.45 -2.48 22.12
CA ARG A 388 13.71 -2.04 23.29
C ARG A 388 12.62 -1.05 22.89
N ILE A 389 11.43 -1.28 23.41
CA ILE A 389 10.26 -0.43 23.21
C ILE A 389 9.92 0.35 24.50
N ASP A 390 9.15 1.43 24.36
CA ASP A 390 8.51 2.13 25.46
C ASP A 390 7.03 1.75 25.51
N PRO A 391 6.61 0.83 26.41
CA PRO A 391 5.22 0.37 26.47
C PRO A 391 4.26 1.40 27.09
N SER A 392 4.74 2.55 27.54
CA SER A 392 3.89 3.65 28.04
C SER A 392 3.18 4.41 26.90
N GLN A 393 3.57 4.18 25.66
CA GLN A 393 3.01 4.77 24.45
C GLN A 393 2.76 3.70 23.38
N PRO A 394 1.88 3.96 22.40
CA PRO A 394 1.73 3.06 21.27
C PRO A 394 3.06 2.85 20.52
N VAL A 395 3.46 1.59 20.38
CA VAL A 395 4.71 1.21 19.71
C VAL A 395 4.56 1.39 18.21
N LYS A 396 5.38 2.22 17.60
CA LYS A 396 5.43 2.45 16.15
C LYS A 396 6.22 1.33 15.49
N MET A 397 5.60 0.19 15.29
CA MET A 397 6.26 -1.01 14.74
C MET A 397 6.75 -0.83 13.30
N ALA A 398 6.11 0.02 12.53
CA ALA A 398 6.58 0.50 11.23
C ALA A 398 6.10 1.93 11.06
N TRP A 399 7.03 2.88 10.85
CA TRP A 399 6.70 4.30 10.81
C TRP A 399 7.44 5.02 9.68
N PRO A 400 6.83 6.03 9.02
CA PRO A 400 7.48 6.73 7.91
C PRO A 400 8.64 7.57 8.40
N ILE A 401 9.76 7.50 7.68
CA ILE A 401 10.92 8.36 7.85
C ILE A 401 10.69 9.64 7.08
N GLY A 402 10.88 10.78 7.72
CA GLY A 402 10.79 12.11 7.11
C GLY A 402 10.20 13.14 8.05
N ASP A 403 10.53 14.39 7.82
CA ASP A 403 9.97 15.56 8.52
C ASP A 403 9.77 16.74 7.55
N LYS A 404 9.22 17.84 8.08
CA LYS A 404 8.93 19.05 7.29
C LYS A 404 10.18 19.76 6.72
N ASP A 405 11.31 19.59 7.37
CA ASP A 405 12.58 20.24 7.04
C ASP A 405 13.43 19.37 6.09
N ASP A 406 13.08 18.10 5.92
CA ASP A 406 13.69 17.21 4.93
C ASP A 406 13.28 17.65 3.50
N PRO A 407 14.26 18.03 2.65
CA PRO A 407 13.97 18.45 1.27
C PRO A 407 13.35 17.33 0.41
N ASN A 408 13.56 16.08 0.77
CA ASN A 408 13.06 14.91 0.05
C ASN A 408 11.70 14.43 0.57
N ALA A 409 11.28 14.87 1.77
CA ALA A 409 10.02 14.44 2.33
C ALA A 409 8.82 15.17 1.71
N ARG A 410 7.77 14.37 1.46
CA ARG A 410 6.46 14.86 1.02
C ARG A 410 5.38 14.38 1.99
N ILE A 411 4.31 15.14 2.12
CA ILE A 411 3.10 14.70 2.82
C ILE A 411 2.44 13.59 2.01
N MET A 412 2.36 12.39 2.60
CA MET A 412 1.86 11.19 1.94
C MET A 412 0.73 10.54 2.75
N PRO A 413 -0.30 9.97 2.08
CA PRO A 413 -1.38 9.26 2.75
C PRO A 413 -0.97 7.85 3.18
N PHE A 414 -1.40 7.45 4.38
CA PHE A 414 -1.17 6.13 4.95
C PHE A 414 -2.44 5.53 5.54
N LYS A 415 -2.57 4.22 5.41
CA LYS A 415 -3.36 3.42 6.31
C LYS A 415 -2.56 3.23 7.59
N VAL A 416 -3.13 3.51 8.76
CA VAL A 416 -2.56 3.17 10.05
C VAL A 416 -3.36 2.01 10.65
N HIS A 417 -2.73 0.85 10.71
CA HIS A 417 -3.30 -0.32 11.39
C HIS A 417 -2.87 -0.29 12.84
N ARG A 418 -3.84 -0.34 13.74
CA ARG A 418 -3.63 -0.34 15.19
C ARG A 418 -3.97 -1.69 15.79
N GLY A 419 -3.44 -1.99 16.97
CA GLY A 419 -3.78 -3.22 17.67
C GLY A 419 -3.13 -3.36 19.03
N LEU A 420 -3.50 -4.44 19.70
CA LEU A 420 -2.83 -4.93 20.90
C LEU A 420 -2.03 -6.18 20.53
N THR A 421 -0.70 -6.08 20.71
CA THR A 421 0.26 -7.10 20.28
C THR A 421 1.08 -7.57 21.50
N PRO A 422 1.42 -8.87 21.63
CA PRO A 422 2.17 -9.35 22.78
C PRO A 422 3.60 -8.82 22.82
N TYR A 423 4.08 -8.54 24.03
CA TYR A 423 5.44 -8.10 24.33
C TYR A 423 5.93 -8.70 25.65
N ASP A 424 7.23 -8.66 25.89
CA ASP A 424 7.87 -9.01 27.16
C ASP A 424 7.92 -7.80 28.07
N PRO A 425 7.17 -7.74 29.19
CA PRO A 425 7.13 -6.57 30.06
C PRO A 425 8.39 -6.37 30.90
N VAL A 426 9.24 -7.38 31.05
CA VAL A 426 10.51 -7.32 31.79
C VAL A 426 11.65 -6.84 30.91
N GLN A 427 11.75 -7.39 29.70
CA GLN A 427 12.78 -7.02 28.72
C GLN A 427 12.42 -5.74 27.97
N ASN A 428 11.13 -5.38 27.92
CA ASN A 428 10.57 -4.30 27.11
C ASN A 428 10.92 -4.46 25.63
N ASN A 429 10.65 -5.63 25.06
CA ASN A 429 10.78 -5.89 23.62
C ASN A 429 9.56 -6.66 23.09
N MET A 430 9.31 -6.55 21.78
CA MET A 430 8.26 -7.32 21.13
C MET A 430 8.61 -8.80 21.13
N VAL A 431 7.61 -9.69 21.25
CA VAL A 431 7.84 -11.14 21.27
C VAL A 431 7.30 -11.80 20.00
N ILE A 432 7.95 -12.89 19.62
CA ILE A 432 7.54 -13.75 18.51
C ILE A 432 6.76 -14.94 19.09
N PRO A 433 5.48 -15.13 18.74
CA PRO A 433 4.74 -16.31 19.15
C PRO A 433 4.86 -17.42 18.09
N HIS A 434 5.00 -18.66 18.55
CA HIS A 434 4.80 -19.85 17.74
C HIS A 434 3.28 -20.08 17.55
N LEU A 435 2.73 -19.59 16.46
CA LEU A 435 1.28 -19.61 16.21
C LEU A 435 0.80 -20.91 15.57
N PHE A 436 1.55 -21.37 14.56
CA PHE A 436 1.15 -22.50 13.71
C PHE A 436 1.96 -23.75 14.06
N PRO A 437 1.31 -24.90 14.34
CA PRO A 437 2.03 -26.11 14.75
C PRO A 437 2.94 -26.64 13.64
N TRP A 438 4.16 -27.03 13.99
CA TRP A 438 5.10 -27.68 13.09
C TRP A 438 4.59 -29.06 12.65
N ASP A 439 3.98 -29.80 13.58
CA ASP A 439 3.36 -31.10 13.32
C ASP A 439 2.13 -31.37 14.23
N LYS A 440 1.55 -32.54 14.08
CA LYS A 440 0.38 -32.96 14.88
C LYS A 440 0.67 -33.16 16.37
N ASN A 441 1.93 -33.36 16.76
CA ASN A 441 2.36 -33.59 18.15
C ASN A 441 2.81 -32.31 18.85
N ASP A 442 3.01 -31.24 18.09
CA ASP A 442 3.41 -29.95 18.62
C ASP A 442 2.36 -29.43 19.62
N THR A 443 2.77 -29.23 20.86
CA THR A 443 1.93 -28.73 21.96
C THR A 443 2.23 -27.29 22.34
N ALA A 444 3.28 -26.69 21.75
CA ALA A 444 3.68 -25.31 22.01
C ALA A 444 2.90 -24.31 21.14
N ALA A 445 2.42 -24.75 19.97
CA ALA A 445 1.72 -23.85 19.05
C ALA A 445 0.48 -23.20 19.67
N TYR A 446 0.41 -21.88 19.65
CA TYR A 446 -0.68 -21.11 20.22
C TYR A 446 -2.06 -21.49 19.66
N TRP A 447 -2.16 -21.73 18.36
CA TRP A 447 -3.44 -22.10 17.72
C TRP A 447 -3.93 -23.50 18.08
N LYS A 448 -3.16 -24.23 18.88
CA LYS A 448 -3.51 -25.56 19.39
C LYS A 448 -3.73 -25.56 20.90
N GLY A 449 -2.81 -24.95 21.65
CA GLY A 449 -2.83 -24.92 23.12
C GLY A 449 -3.50 -23.68 23.72
N PHE A 450 -3.48 -22.56 23.02
CA PHE A 450 -3.90 -21.23 23.51
C PHE A 450 -3.15 -20.78 24.77
N ASP A 451 -1.88 -21.12 24.86
CA ASP A 451 -0.96 -20.81 25.96
C ASP A 451 0.11 -19.85 25.40
N TRP A 452 0.06 -18.58 25.82
CA TRP A 452 0.96 -17.55 25.32
C TRP A 452 2.40 -17.79 25.78
N ASP A 453 2.60 -18.16 27.05
CA ASP A 453 3.95 -18.31 27.60
C ASP A 453 4.71 -19.40 26.86
N LYS A 454 4.09 -20.58 26.66
CA LYS A 454 4.70 -21.67 25.89
C LYS A 454 4.94 -21.32 24.43
N ALA A 455 3.98 -20.64 23.82
CA ALA A 455 4.10 -20.29 22.40
C ALA A 455 5.20 -19.25 22.16
N VAL A 456 5.33 -18.29 23.06
CA VAL A 456 6.38 -17.27 22.99
C VAL A 456 7.74 -17.87 23.35
N GLU A 457 7.84 -18.65 24.43
CA GLU A 457 9.09 -19.34 24.82
C GLU A 457 9.65 -20.16 23.63
N ALA A 458 8.80 -20.99 23.00
CA ALA A 458 9.23 -21.82 21.87
C ALA A 458 9.73 -21.01 20.67
N ALA A 459 9.10 -19.91 20.33
CA ALA A 459 9.49 -19.11 19.18
C ALA A 459 10.67 -18.18 19.48
N MET A 460 10.77 -17.62 20.67
CA MET A 460 11.90 -16.80 21.06
C MET A 460 13.20 -17.63 21.15
N ASP A 461 13.10 -18.86 21.69
CA ASP A 461 14.21 -19.81 21.69
C ASP A 461 14.63 -20.19 20.26
N TYR A 462 13.65 -20.51 19.40
CA TYR A 462 13.88 -20.79 17.98
C TYR A 462 14.59 -19.63 17.26
N ALA A 463 14.17 -18.39 17.52
CA ALA A 463 14.75 -17.18 16.94
C ALA A 463 16.07 -16.73 17.60
N GLY A 464 16.45 -17.32 18.73
CA GLY A 464 17.63 -16.93 19.50
C GLY A 464 17.49 -15.57 20.20
N VAL A 465 16.27 -15.12 20.50
CA VAL A 465 16.00 -13.85 21.17
C VAL A 465 15.67 -14.08 22.64
N PRO A 466 16.30 -13.35 23.58
CA PRO A 466 16.01 -13.51 25.02
C PRO A 466 14.53 -13.25 25.36
N PHE A 467 13.99 -14.07 26.27
CA PHE A 467 12.63 -13.95 26.79
C PHE A 467 12.61 -14.14 28.30
N SER A 468 11.85 -13.31 29.03
CA SER A 468 11.78 -13.36 30.50
C SER A 468 10.88 -14.45 31.07
N GLY A 469 9.99 -15.01 30.24
CA GLY A 469 8.93 -15.92 30.65
C GLY A 469 7.60 -15.22 30.93
N GLU A 470 7.50 -13.92 30.73
CA GLU A 470 6.27 -13.13 30.96
C GLU A 470 5.78 -12.50 29.66
N VAL A 471 4.47 -12.57 29.42
CA VAL A 471 3.81 -11.96 28.26
C VAL A 471 2.75 -10.98 28.73
N ASP A 472 2.78 -9.76 28.19
CA ASP A 472 1.72 -8.77 28.31
C ASP A 472 1.42 -8.18 26.92
N PHE A 473 0.49 -7.24 26.83
CA PHE A 473 0.03 -6.67 25.56
C PHE A 473 0.20 -5.15 25.53
N VAL A 474 0.76 -4.65 24.45
CA VAL A 474 0.99 -3.23 24.24
C VAL A 474 0.26 -2.74 22.99
N GLU A 475 -0.18 -1.48 23.00
CA GLU A 475 -0.74 -0.85 21.81
C GLU A 475 0.35 -0.68 20.74
N THR A 476 -0.02 -0.98 19.51
CA THR A 476 0.89 -0.91 18.36
C THR A 476 0.27 -0.17 17.19
N GLU A 477 1.11 0.54 16.45
CA GLU A 477 0.76 1.21 15.20
C GLU A 477 1.67 0.70 14.08
N TYR A 478 1.09 0.46 12.91
CA TYR A 478 1.81 0.00 11.72
C TYR A 478 1.27 0.71 10.49
N VAL A 479 2.12 1.42 9.76
CA VAL A 479 1.71 2.18 8.58
C VAL A 479 1.85 1.37 7.29
N TYR A 480 0.92 1.61 6.37
CA TYR A 480 0.99 1.16 4.99
C TYR A 480 0.75 2.36 4.09
N PRO A 481 1.69 2.71 3.19
CA PRO A 481 1.47 3.81 2.27
C PRO A 481 0.31 3.48 1.32
N THR A 482 -0.55 4.46 1.11
CA THR A 482 -1.69 4.35 0.19
C THR A 482 -1.26 4.83 -1.19
N THR A 483 -1.10 3.90 -2.13
CA THR A 483 -0.47 4.16 -3.44
C THR A 483 -1.29 3.66 -4.63
N HIS A 484 -2.32 2.86 -4.39
CA HIS A 484 -3.25 2.30 -5.38
C HIS A 484 -4.66 2.87 -5.20
N MET A 485 -5.59 2.46 -6.05
CA MET A 485 -6.95 2.99 -6.11
C MET A 485 -6.97 4.48 -6.49
N VAL A 486 -6.17 4.86 -7.50
CA VAL A 486 -6.13 6.24 -8.00
C VAL A 486 -7.47 6.62 -8.60
N ALA A 487 -8.12 7.62 -7.99
CA ALA A 487 -9.44 8.09 -8.36
C ALA A 487 -9.43 8.86 -9.70
N PRO A 488 -10.56 8.91 -10.42
CA PRO A 488 -10.76 9.88 -11.49
C PRO A 488 -10.47 11.31 -11.00
N LYS A 489 -10.00 12.16 -11.90
CA LYS A 489 -9.62 13.57 -11.55
C LYS A 489 -10.78 14.36 -10.93
N GLU A 490 -12.02 14.01 -11.27
CA GLU A 490 -13.24 14.62 -10.77
C GLU A 490 -13.44 14.32 -9.27
N ASP A 491 -12.95 13.19 -8.82
CA ASP A 491 -13.07 12.68 -7.44
C ASP A 491 -11.80 12.97 -6.62
N SER A 492 -10.79 13.65 -7.21
CA SER A 492 -9.59 14.07 -6.46
C SER A 492 -9.95 15.13 -5.41
N LEU A 493 -9.17 15.18 -4.33
CA LEU A 493 -9.39 16.16 -3.27
C LEU A 493 -9.30 17.60 -3.78
N ARG A 494 -10.21 18.43 -3.29
CA ARG A 494 -10.22 19.86 -3.51
C ARG A 494 -9.41 20.59 -2.44
N CYS A 495 -9.05 21.84 -2.70
CA CYS A 495 -8.22 22.66 -1.81
C CYS A 495 -8.80 22.72 -0.38
N GLU A 496 -10.12 22.86 -0.25
CA GLU A 496 -10.81 22.96 1.03
C GLU A 496 -10.74 21.70 1.90
N ALA A 497 -10.44 20.54 1.33
CA ALA A 497 -10.25 19.32 2.12
C ALA A 497 -9.05 19.42 3.10
N CYS A 498 -8.05 20.22 2.74
CA CYS A 498 -6.88 20.49 3.56
C CYS A 498 -6.89 21.92 4.11
N HIS A 499 -7.28 22.91 3.30
CA HIS A 499 -7.30 24.33 3.64
C HIS A 499 -8.61 24.73 4.31
N THR A 500 -8.85 24.20 5.51
CA THR A 500 -10.02 24.51 6.35
C THR A 500 -9.64 24.53 7.82
N GLY A 501 -10.31 25.37 8.63
CA GLY A 501 -10.06 25.48 10.07
C GLY A 501 -10.57 24.28 10.87
N GLU A 502 -11.63 23.62 10.38
CA GLU A 502 -12.21 22.43 11.02
C GLU A 502 -12.21 21.27 10.04
N GLY A 503 -11.88 20.07 10.52
CA GLY A 503 -11.89 18.85 9.70
C GLY A 503 -10.83 18.79 8.59
N SER A 504 -9.77 19.59 8.67
CA SER A 504 -8.64 19.51 7.74
C SER A 504 -8.06 18.10 7.73
N ARG A 505 -7.86 17.54 6.53
CA ARG A 505 -7.19 16.25 6.36
C ARG A 505 -5.75 16.24 6.91
N LEU A 506 -5.12 17.39 7.03
CA LEU A 506 -3.77 17.56 7.55
C LEU A 506 -3.76 18.08 8.99
N SER A 507 -4.82 17.86 9.77
CA SER A 507 -4.95 18.33 11.16
C SER A 507 -3.90 17.73 12.08
N ASN A 508 -3.39 16.55 11.79
CA ASN A 508 -2.35 15.87 12.56
C ASN A 508 -0.94 16.39 12.26
N LEU A 509 -0.75 17.18 11.20
CA LEU A 509 0.56 17.75 10.86
C LEU A 509 0.73 19.14 11.46
N SER A 510 1.86 19.37 12.11
CA SER A 510 2.21 20.63 12.77
C SER A 510 3.59 21.15 12.34
N GLY A 511 3.95 22.32 12.83
CA GLY A 511 5.29 22.91 12.60
C GLY A 511 5.42 23.72 11.31
N PHE A 512 4.35 23.94 10.55
CA PHE A 512 4.29 24.83 9.39
C PHE A 512 2.92 25.52 9.33
N TYR A 513 2.90 26.70 8.75
CA TYR A 513 1.66 27.47 8.57
C TYR A 513 0.93 27.01 7.31
N MET A 514 -0.35 26.69 7.45
CA MET A 514 -1.22 26.36 6.32
C MET A 514 -2.41 27.32 6.27
N PRO A 515 -2.59 28.06 5.15
CA PRO A 515 -3.71 28.98 4.99
C PRO A 515 -5.06 28.31 5.25
N ALA A 516 -5.96 29.02 5.90
CA ALA A 516 -7.31 28.62 6.30
C ALA A 516 -7.37 27.54 7.42
N ARG A 517 -6.41 26.61 7.51
CA ARG A 517 -6.28 25.71 8.66
C ARG A 517 -5.80 26.47 9.90
N ASP A 518 -4.71 27.18 9.73
CA ASP A 518 -4.07 27.91 10.82
C ASP A 518 -4.51 29.38 10.79
N SER A 519 -5.15 29.83 11.83
CA SER A 519 -5.62 31.20 11.95
C SER A 519 -5.24 31.81 13.30
N TYR A 520 -4.77 33.04 13.25
CA TYR A 520 -4.54 33.83 14.46
C TYR A 520 -5.75 34.76 14.66
N ALA A 521 -6.62 34.42 15.61
CA ALA A 521 -7.86 35.16 15.86
C ALA A 521 -7.63 36.68 16.00
N ALA A 522 -6.57 37.08 16.72
CA ALA A 522 -6.24 38.51 16.87
C ALA A 522 -5.91 39.17 15.52
N VAL A 523 -5.13 38.49 14.66
CA VAL A 523 -4.73 39.02 13.33
C VAL A 523 -5.96 39.15 12.44
N ASN A 524 -6.85 38.16 12.48
CA ASN A 524 -8.10 38.15 11.70
C ASN A 524 -9.02 39.31 12.17
N TRP A 525 -9.20 39.50 13.46
CA TRP A 525 -10.00 40.59 14.02
C TRP A 525 -9.44 41.96 13.62
N ILE A 526 -8.13 42.18 13.73
CA ILE A 526 -7.48 43.40 13.30
C ILE A 526 -7.66 43.61 11.80
N GLY A 527 -7.43 42.60 11.00
CA GLY A 527 -7.57 42.66 9.55
C GLY A 527 -9.01 43.01 9.12
N TRP A 528 -10.02 42.34 9.64
CA TRP A 528 -11.42 42.65 9.36
C TRP A 528 -11.80 44.06 9.85
N THR A 529 -11.33 44.49 11.02
CA THR A 529 -11.57 45.83 11.52
C THR A 529 -11.00 46.89 10.56
N VAL A 530 -9.78 46.71 10.07
CA VAL A 530 -9.15 47.62 9.10
C VAL A 530 -9.95 47.66 7.80
N VAL A 531 -10.38 46.51 7.29
CA VAL A 531 -11.22 46.42 6.06
C VAL A 531 -12.53 47.18 6.23
N VAL A 532 -13.26 46.92 7.33
CA VAL A 532 -14.54 47.58 7.62
C VAL A 532 -14.36 49.10 7.78
N LEU A 533 -13.38 49.53 8.54
CA LEU A 533 -13.09 50.96 8.74
C LEU A 533 -12.72 51.65 7.40
N SER A 534 -11.93 50.99 6.58
CA SER A 534 -11.58 51.52 5.23
C SER A 534 -12.82 51.68 4.35
N LEU A 535 -13.69 50.67 4.30
CA LEU A 535 -14.93 50.73 3.56
C LEU A 535 -15.87 51.84 4.06
N VAL A 536 -16.04 51.95 5.38
CA VAL A 536 -16.80 53.03 5.99
C VAL A 536 -16.20 54.39 5.62
N GLY A 537 -14.88 54.54 5.71
CA GLY A 537 -14.18 55.78 5.29
C GLY A 537 -14.43 56.15 3.84
N VAL A 538 -14.38 55.20 2.95
CA VAL A 538 -14.68 55.42 1.49
C VAL A 538 -16.13 55.84 1.31
N VAL A 539 -17.08 55.19 1.97
CA VAL A 539 -18.50 55.57 1.92
C VAL A 539 -18.74 56.98 2.44
N ILE A 540 -18.18 57.31 3.61
CA ILE A 540 -18.30 58.65 4.19
C ILE A 540 -17.73 59.68 3.23
N HIS A 541 -16.53 59.44 2.71
CA HIS A 541 -15.87 60.33 1.75
C HIS A 541 -16.74 60.55 0.47
N ALA A 542 -17.31 59.49 -0.06
CA ALA A 542 -18.19 59.54 -1.22
C ALA A 542 -19.46 60.38 -0.93
N VAL A 543 -20.12 60.15 0.20
CA VAL A 543 -21.31 60.89 0.62
C VAL A 543 -20.98 62.39 0.83
N VAL A 544 -19.91 62.72 1.57
CA VAL A 544 -19.49 64.11 1.77
C VAL A 544 -19.21 64.79 0.42
N ARG A 545 -18.53 64.09 -0.48
CA ARG A 545 -18.23 64.63 -1.82
C ARG A 545 -19.50 64.89 -2.65
N ILE A 546 -20.46 64.00 -2.61
CA ILE A 546 -21.76 64.19 -3.26
C ILE A 546 -22.53 65.40 -2.68
N ILE A 547 -22.61 65.52 -1.36
CA ILE A 547 -23.28 66.63 -0.69
C ILE A 547 -22.55 67.95 -1.01
N ALA A 548 -21.23 67.98 -0.95
CA ALA A 548 -20.46 69.16 -1.25
C ALA A 548 -20.63 69.64 -2.73
N ARG A 549 -20.78 68.69 -3.65
CA ARG A 549 -21.06 68.98 -5.05
C ARG A 549 -22.46 69.53 -5.24
N SER A 550 -23.46 68.89 -4.61
CA SER A 550 -24.87 69.33 -4.64
C SER A 550 -25.02 70.76 -4.13
N ARG A 551 -24.28 71.16 -3.07
CA ARG A 551 -24.27 72.52 -2.50
C ARG A 551 -23.57 73.55 -3.38
N ARG A 552 -22.72 73.15 -4.30
CA ARG A 552 -22.07 74.08 -5.24
C ARG A 552 -22.90 74.32 -6.51
N GLU A 553 -23.81 73.42 -6.78
CA GLU A 553 -24.70 73.48 -7.94
C GLU A 553 -26.10 74.10 -7.62
N SER A 554 -26.38 74.38 -6.34
CA SER A 554 -27.49 75.16 -5.81
C SER A 554 -27.06 76.62 -5.51
#